data_6db5c677b851fd27e79a4b6a443b9f8f
#
_entry.id   6db5c677b851fd27e79a4b6a443b9f8f
#
_cell.length_a   1.000
_cell.length_b   1.000
_cell.length_c   1.000
_cell.angle_alpha   90.00
_cell.angle_beta   90.00
_cell.angle_gamma   90.00
#
_symmetry.space_group_name_H-M   'P 1'
#
loop_
_entity.id
_entity.type
_entity.pdbx_description
1 polymer ?
#
loop_
_entity_poly.entity_id
_entity_poly.type
_entity_poly.pdbx_seq_one_letter_code
_entity_poly.pdbx_strand_id
1 'polypeptide(L)'
;NCMIGGNPNPKKYDFVIGNPPYMKIPKSAPEAIAMPGVCYGAPNLYFIFASMGLFNLRDAGQMVYIIPRSWTSGAYFRRFREYFLTQGKLEHIHLFVSRSKVFDKEDVLQETMIIKVRKTEKVPQSITITSSKSNNDFGDLMSLTVPYDLVVSGKDHYVYLVTNEEEVQVLEQLHKFDKTLPDIGVKMKTGLTVDFRNRDILRDTEEEGAIPLFYAQHIKQGKVQFPIQKEHEYVVTDQKGLMQENRNYLFVKRFTAKEEHRRLQCGVYLAKNYPQYSKISTQNKINFIDGLLYEMSECLVYGLYVLFNSTLYDKYYRILNGSTQVNSTEINAMPVPDLECIQEMGRKLMRSKDLSENNCDLILERY
;
A
#
# COMPACT_ATOMS: atom_id res chain seq x y z
N ASN A 1 27.66 -7.73 -16.11
CA ASN A 1 28.70 -8.77 -16.20
C ASN A 1 29.25 -9.24 -14.84
N CYS A 2 29.22 -8.41 -13.78
CA CYS A 2 29.76 -8.82 -12.47
C CYS A 2 28.91 -9.89 -11.75
N MET A 3 27.65 -10.04 -12.10
CA MET A 3 26.77 -11.09 -11.54
C MET A 3 26.58 -12.30 -12.47
N ILE A 4 26.93 -12.18 -13.75
CA ILE A 4 26.65 -13.20 -14.80
C ILE A 4 27.89 -14.00 -15.16
N GLY A 5 29.06 -13.48 -14.98
CA GLY A 5 30.28 -14.13 -15.43
C GLY A 5 31.18 -14.45 -14.26
N GLY A 6 31.13 -15.67 -13.78
CA GLY A 6 32.00 -16.35 -12.87
C GLY A 6 33.42 -15.81 -12.63
N ASN A 7 33.56 -14.52 -12.24
CA ASN A 7 34.82 -14.05 -11.67
C ASN A 7 34.84 -14.49 -10.20
N PRO A 8 35.63 -15.48 -9.84
CA PRO A 8 35.68 -16.01 -8.47
C PRO A 8 36.15 -14.99 -7.43
N ASN A 9 36.67 -13.82 -7.85
CA ASN A 9 37.12 -12.73 -6.97
C ASN A 9 36.66 -11.37 -7.53
N PRO A 10 35.35 -11.01 -7.43
CA PRO A 10 34.91 -9.68 -7.80
C PRO A 10 35.65 -8.65 -6.94
N LYS A 11 36.23 -7.60 -7.58
CA LYS A 11 36.77 -6.45 -6.84
C LYS A 11 35.68 -5.89 -5.96
N LYS A 12 35.85 -5.93 -4.65
CA LYS A 12 34.94 -5.37 -3.68
C LYS A 12 35.35 -3.95 -3.36
N TYR A 13 34.36 -3.07 -3.23
CA TYR A 13 34.52 -1.64 -3.00
C TYR A 13 34.19 -1.28 -1.55
N ASP A 14 34.86 -0.27 -1.02
CA ASP A 14 34.52 0.34 0.28
C ASP A 14 33.28 1.20 0.18
N PHE A 15 33.17 1.92 -0.95
CA PHE A 15 32.10 2.87 -1.22
C PHE A 15 31.54 2.69 -2.63
N VAL A 16 30.22 2.81 -2.73
CA VAL A 16 29.48 2.88 -4.00
C VAL A 16 28.56 4.08 -3.94
N ILE A 17 28.70 5.01 -4.88
CA ILE A 17 27.85 6.20 -4.98
C ILE A 17 27.24 6.22 -6.38
N GLY A 18 25.94 6.54 -6.49
CA GLY A 18 25.30 6.57 -7.80
C GLY A 18 23.91 7.19 -7.86
N ASN A 19 23.59 7.57 -9.08
CA ASN A 19 22.23 7.90 -9.52
C ASN A 19 21.89 6.98 -10.70
N PRO A 20 21.28 5.82 -10.45
CA PRO A 20 20.97 4.85 -11.50
C PRO A 20 19.81 5.32 -12.38
N PRO A 21 19.67 4.81 -13.61
CA PRO A 21 18.55 5.16 -14.48
C PRO A 21 17.20 4.64 -13.93
N TYR A 22 16.15 5.48 -13.97
CA TYR A 22 14.79 5.17 -13.48
C TYR A 22 13.91 4.64 -14.62
N MET A 23 14.30 3.54 -15.24
CA MET A 23 13.64 3.02 -16.42
C MET A 23 13.06 1.64 -16.13
N LYS A 24 11.77 1.44 -16.48
CA LYS A 24 11.15 0.12 -16.51
C LYS A 24 11.69 -0.67 -17.71
N ILE A 25 11.97 -1.93 -17.48
CA ILE A 25 12.41 -2.87 -18.52
C ILE A 25 11.45 -4.07 -18.59
N PRO A 26 11.35 -4.75 -19.75
CA PRO A 26 10.57 -5.98 -19.84
C PRO A 26 11.22 -7.10 -19.01
N LYS A 27 10.40 -8.07 -18.59
CA LYS A 27 10.90 -9.26 -17.86
C LYS A 27 11.90 -10.09 -18.67
N SER A 28 11.81 -10.00 -19.99
CA SER A 28 12.72 -10.66 -20.95
C SER A 28 14.04 -9.92 -21.17
N ALA A 29 14.23 -8.73 -20.57
CA ALA A 29 15.48 -8.01 -20.68
C ALA A 29 16.63 -8.79 -20.02
N PRO A 30 17.84 -8.79 -20.63
CA PRO A 30 18.99 -9.52 -20.10
C PRO A 30 19.30 -9.19 -18.63
N GLU A 31 19.14 -7.93 -18.23
CA GLU A 31 19.37 -7.47 -16.86
C GLU A 31 18.38 -8.10 -15.88
N ALA A 32 17.11 -8.23 -16.27
CA ALA A 32 16.06 -8.84 -15.44
C ALA A 32 16.27 -10.36 -15.32
N ILE A 33 16.63 -11.01 -16.44
CA ILE A 33 16.94 -12.45 -16.50
C ILE A 33 18.17 -12.78 -15.63
N ALA A 34 19.15 -11.89 -15.64
CA ALA A 34 20.39 -12.05 -14.87
C ALA A 34 20.18 -11.96 -13.36
N MET A 35 19.08 -11.34 -12.89
CA MET A 35 18.82 -11.08 -11.48
C MET A 35 17.40 -11.50 -11.05
N PRO A 36 17.03 -12.77 -11.23
CA PRO A 36 15.67 -13.26 -10.94
C PRO A 36 15.34 -13.18 -9.44
N GLY A 37 16.33 -13.18 -8.55
CA GLY A 37 16.16 -13.08 -7.11
C GLY A 37 15.63 -11.74 -6.62
N VAL A 38 15.84 -10.65 -7.38
CA VAL A 38 15.37 -9.30 -7.02
C VAL A 38 14.21 -8.82 -7.88
N CYS A 39 13.91 -9.49 -8.99
CA CYS A 39 12.86 -9.12 -9.92
C CYS A 39 11.55 -9.88 -9.65
N TYR A 40 10.48 -9.10 -9.36
CA TYR A 40 9.12 -9.62 -9.26
C TYR A 40 8.17 -8.64 -9.95
N GLY A 41 7.39 -9.08 -10.90
CA GLY A 41 6.51 -8.17 -11.65
C GLY A 41 7.24 -7.43 -12.77
N ALA A 42 7.14 -6.10 -12.83
CA ALA A 42 7.78 -5.25 -13.84
C ALA A 42 9.13 -4.73 -13.32
N PRO A 43 10.27 -5.22 -13.86
CA PRO A 43 11.59 -4.79 -13.40
C PRO A 43 11.85 -3.32 -13.72
N ASN A 44 12.70 -2.68 -12.89
CA ASN A 44 13.20 -1.33 -13.13
C ASN A 44 14.70 -1.29 -12.87
N LEU A 45 15.43 -0.58 -13.70
CA LEU A 45 16.89 -0.56 -13.67
C LEU A 45 17.44 -0.05 -12.33
N TYR A 46 16.81 0.94 -11.69
CA TYR A 46 17.37 1.52 -10.47
C TYR A 46 17.56 0.51 -9.33
N PHE A 47 16.60 -0.40 -9.13
CA PHE A 47 16.74 -1.38 -8.06
C PHE A 47 17.70 -2.54 -8.43
N ILE A 48 17.81 -2.86 -9.72
CA ILE A 48 18.82 -3.79 -10.22
C ILE A 48 20.21 -3.22 -9.96
N PHE A 49 20.45 -1.93 -10.31
CA PHE A 49 21.71 -1.24 -10.01
C PHE A 49 22.00 -1.14 -8.51
N ALA A 50 20.98 -0.86 -7.68
CA ALA A 50 21.14 -0.84 -6.24
C ALA A 50 21.54 -2.21 -5.68
N SER A 51 20.95 -3.29 -6.19
CA SER A 51 21.32 -4.65 -5.82
C SER A 51 22.75 -5.02 -6.27
N MET A 52 23.16 -4.60 -7.46
CA MET A 52 24.52 -4.77 -7.95
C MET A 52 25.53 -3.98 -7.11
N GLY A 53 25.18 -2.73 -6.76
CA GLY A 53 26.01 -1.88 -5.89
C GLY A 53 26.25 -2.56 -4.56
N LEU A 54 25.20 -3.05 -3.91
CA LEU A 54 25.30 -3.76 -2.65
C LEU A 54 26.11 -5.07 -2.76
N PHE A 55 25.92 -5.84 -3.83
CA PHE A 55 26.68 -7.05 -4.09
C PHE A 55 28.20 -6.77 -4.18
N ASN A 56 28.59 -5.69 -4.87
CA ASN A 56 29.99 -5.34 -5.11
C ASN A 56 30.67 -4.66 -3.90
N LEU A 57 29.93 -4.28 -2.86
CA LEU A 57 30.53 -3.79 -1.62
C LEU A 57 31.21 -4.93 -0.86
N ARG A 58 32.33 -4.62 -0.19
CA ARG A 58 32.88 -5.47 0.87
C ARG A 58 32.00 -5.41 2.12
N ASP A 59 32.22 -6.32 3.04
CA ASP A 59 31.56 -6.28 4.34
C ASP A 59 31.90 -4.96 5.07
N ALA A 60 30.89 -4.36 5.70
CA ALA A 60 30.91 -3.02 6.27
C ALA A 60 31.09 -1.86 5.27
N GLY A 61 31.18 -2.13 3.95
CA GLY A 61 31.19 -1.09 2.92
C GLY A 61 29.88 -0.32 2.86
N GLN A 62 29.91 0.88 2.32
CA GLN A 62 28.78 1.79 2.30
C GLN A 62 28.32 2.13 0.88
N MET A 63 27.02 2.26 0.70
CA MET A 63 26.40 2.71 -0.54
C MET A 63 25.56 3.96 -0.30
N VAL A 64 25.69 4.94 -1.18
CA VAL A 64 24.82 6.13 -1.19
C VAL A 64 24.22 6.27 -2.58
N TYR A 65 22.89 6.13 -2.66
CA TYR A 65 22.17 6.22 -3.91
C TYR A 65 21.03 7.23 -3.81
N ILE A 66 20.77 7.94 -4.91
CA ILE A 66 19.52 8.65 -5.13
C ILE A 66 18.62 7.78 -5.99
N ILE A 67 17.44 7.42 -5.49
CA ILE A 67 16.49 6.50 -6.15
C ILE A 67 15.05 6.92 -5.88
N PRO A 68 14.09 6.50 -6.75
CA PRO A 68 12.68 6.67 -6.47
C PRO A 68 12.26 5.98 -5.17
N ARG A 69 11.32 6.57 -4.43
CA ARG A 69 10.85 5.98 -3.16
C ARG A 69 9.81 4.87 -3.30
N SER A 70 9.32 4.58 -4.52
CA SER A 70 8.27 3.59 -4.77
C SER A 70 8.60 2.16 -4.33
N TRP A 71 9.88 1.83 -4.12
CA TRP A 71 10.32 0.51 -3.66
C TRP A 71 9.99 0.26 -2.18
N THR A 72 9.73 1.30 -1.41
CA THR A 72 9.54 1.19 0.06
C THR A 72 8.29 0.41 0.44
N SER A 73 7.26 0.39 -0.42
CA SER A 73 6.01 -0.34 -0.15
C SER A 73 5.58 -1.27 -1.30
N GLY A 74 5.34 -0.81 -2.48
CA GLY A 74 4.74 -1.51 -3.61
C GLY A 74 5.06 -3.02 -3.74
N ALA A 75 4.05 -3.83 -4.06
CA ALA A 75 4.15 -5.30 -4.17
C ALA A 75 5.20 -5.76 -5.19
N TYR A 76 5.42 -5.00 -6.27
CA TYR A 76 6.41 -5.32 -7.30
C TYR A 76 7.86 -5.29 -6.79
N PHE A 77 8.11 -4.61 -5.69
CA PHE A 77 9.45 -4.45 -5.09
C PHE A 77 9.71 -5.41 -3.93
N ARG A 78 8.80 -6.33 -3.62
CA ARG A 78 8.93 -7.23 -2.47
C ARG A 78 10.25 -8.00 -2.49
N ARG A 79 10.60 -8.68 -3.59
CA ARG A 79 11.86 -9.43 -3.70
C ARG A 79 13.10 -8.55 -3.62
N PHE A 80 13.01 -7.33 -4.18
CA PHE A 80 14.09 -6.36 -4.04
C PHE A 80 14.28 -5.95 -2.57
N ARG A 81 13.18 -5.60 -1.86
CA ARG A 81 13.26 -5.26 -0.43
C ARG A 81 13.84 -6.41 0.40
N GLU A 82 13.34 -7.61 0.19
CA GLU A 82 13.83 -8.82 0.87
C GLU A 82 15.33 -9.00 0.68
N TYR A 83 15.82 -8.99 -0.55
CA TYR A 83 17.27 -9.08 -0.84
C TYR A 83 18.05 -7.91 -0.23
N PHE A 84 17.60 -6.69 -0.51
CA PHE A 84 18.33 -5.46 -0.23
C PHE A 84 18.46 -5.19 1.27
N LEU A 85 17.40 -5.41 2.03
CA LEU A 85 17.35 -5.18 3.48
C LEU A 85 17.89 -6.38 4.30
N THR A 86 18.01 -7.54 3.68
CA THR A 86 18.72 -8.69 4.29
C THR A 86 20.24 -8.49 4.20
N GLN A 87 20.77 -8.15 3.02
CA GLN A 87 22.19 -8.00 2.76
C GLN A 87 22.77 -6.67 3.23
N GLY A 88 21.94 -5.64 3.31
CA GLY A 88 22.31 -4.30 3.76
C GLY A 88 21.33 -3.73 4.77
N LYS A 89 21.79 -2.76 5.54
CA LYS A 89 20.95 -2.01 6.49
C LYS A 89 21.00 -0.53 6.16
N LEU A 90 19.80 0.08 6.18
CA LEU A 90 19.65 1.51 6.03
C LEU A 90 20.25 2.22 7.25
N GLU A 91 21.16 3.16 7.04
CA GLU A 91 21.72 4.02 8.10
C GLU A 91 21.09 5.41 8.06
N HIS A 92 20.77 5.91 6.85
CA HIS A 92 20.23 7.22 6.66
C HIS A 92 19.28 7.23 5.45
N ILE A 93 18.18 7.95 5.58
CA ILE A 93 17.26 8.29 4.49
C ILE A 93 17.12 9.81 4.44
N HIS A 94 17.26 10.40 3.25
CA HIS A 94 16.92 11.79 3.01
C HIS A 94 15.73 11.90 2.07
N LEU A 95 14.69 12.64 2.49
CA LEU A 95 13.44 12.83 1.76
C LEU A 95 13.34 14.23 1.20
N PHE A 96 13.00 14.34 -0.08
CA PHE A 96 12.60 15.61 -0.69
C PHE A 96 11.08 15.76 -0.59
N VAL A 97 10.60 16.77 0.14
CA VAL A 97 9.17 16.97 0.38
C VAL A 97 8.45 17.50 -0.86
N SER A 98 9.13 18.30 -1.70
CA SER A 98 8.57 18.85 -2.94
C SER A 98 8.83 17.93 -4.15
N ARG A 99 7.74 17.56 -4.86
CA ARG A 99 7.81 16.71 -6.06
C ARG A 99 8.44 17.39 -7.27
N SER A 100 8.28 18.72 -7.39
CA SER A 100 8.60 19.47 -8.60
C SER A 100 9.96 20.14 -8.60
N LYS A 101 10.72 20.10 -7.49
CA LYS A 101 11.94 20.89 -7.30
C LYS A 101 13.23 20.07 -7.22
N VAL A 102 13.21 18.76 -7.45
CA VAL A 102 14.42 17.93 -7.38
C VAL A 102 15.13 17.85 -8.73
N PHE A 103 14.37 17.85 -9.82
CA PHE A 103 14.89 17.80 -11.19
C PHE A 103 14.17 18.85 -12.04
N ASP A 104 14.49 20.15 -11.82
CA ASP A 104 13.85 21.30 -12.49
C ASP A 104 14.02 21.32 -14.02
N LYS A 105 14.87 20.48 -14.58
CA LYS A 105 15.18 20.40 -16.02
C LYS A 105 14.71 19.14 -16.71
N GLU A 106 14.16 18.20 -15.98
CA GLU A 106 13.66 16.92 -16.54
C GLU A 106 12.22 16.70 -16.09
N ASP A 107 11.34 16.25 -17.00
CA ASP A 107 9.94 15.87 -16.71
C ASP A 107 9.81 14.60 -15.81
N VAL A 108 10.65 14.49 -14.78
CA VAL A 108 10.63 13.38 -13.85
C VAL A 108 9.72 13.69 -12.66
N LEU A 109 8.43 13.38 -12.82
CA LEU A 109 7.40 13.46 -11.76
C LEU A 109 7.56 12.37 -10.66
N GLN A 110 8.76 11.81 -10.49
CA GLN A 110 8.99 10.74 -9.50
C GLN A 110 9.54 11.33 -8.20
N GLU A 111 8.88 11.00 -7.09
CA GLU A 111 9.38 11.30 -5.76
C GLU A 111 10.64 10.47 -5.49
N THR A 112 11.77 11.15 -5.37
CA THR A 112 13.08 10.53 -5.11
C THR A 112 13.47 10.66 -3.64
N MET A 113 14.43 9.86 -3.23
CA MET A 113 15.09 9.92 -1.93
C MET A 113 16.57 9.54 -2.05
N ILE A 114 17.38 10.03 -1.13
CA ILE A 114 18.76 9.55 -0.97
C ILE A 114 18.76 8.51 0.15
N ILE A 115 19.41 7.38 -0.10
CA ILE A 115 19.62 6.34 0.91
C ILE A 115 21.11 6.14 1.16
N LYS A 116 21.47 5.97 2.42
CA LYS A 116 22.76 5.46 2.83
C LYS A 116 22.57 4.08 3.43
N VAL A 117 23.28 3.09 2.89
CA VAL A 117 23.20 1.69 3.25
C VAL A 117 24.56 1.15 3.61
N ARG A 118 24.67 0.42 4.69
CA ARG A 118 25.85 -0.36 5.05
C ARG A 118 25.62 -1.83 4.70
N LYS A 119 26.58 -2.47 4.06
CA LYS A 119 26.56 -3.91 3.84
C LYS A 119 26.86 -4.62 5.15
N THR A 120 25.85 -5.14 5.80
CA THR A 120 25.94 -5.85 7.08
C THR A 120 24.64 -6.60 7.35
N GLU A 121 24.73 -7.71 8.05
CA GLU A 121 23.56 -8.44 8.57
C GLU A 121 23.10 -7.88 9.92
N LYS A 122 23.99 -7.18 10.65
CA LYS A 122 23.67 -6.60 11.96
C LYS A 122 22.67 -5.47 11.83
N VAL A 123 21.49 -5.65 12.41
CA VAL A 123 20.43 -4.62 12.45
C VAL A 123 20.87 -3.48 13.37
N PRO A 124 20.87 -2.22 12.91
CA PRO A 124 21.17 -1.07 13.76
C PRO A 124 20.02 -0.81 14.74
N GLN A 125 20.30 -0.15 15.86
CA GLN A 125 19.26 0.25 16.83
C GLN A 125 18.33 1.33 16.27
N SER A 126 18.89 2.25 15.49
CA SER A 126 18.15 3.38 14.94
C SER A 126 18.58 3.72 13.52
N ILE A 127 17.78 4.49 12.84
CA ILE A 127 18.04 5.09 11.53
C ILE A 127 17.82 6.60 11.61
N THR A 128 18.64 7.37 10.91
CA THR A 128 18.44 8.81 10.75
C THR A 128 17.61 9.07 9.51
N ILE A 129 16.56 9.87 9.65
CA ILE A 129 15.73 10.34 8.53
C ILE A 129 15.81 11.86 8.50
N THR A 130 16.26 12.41 7.37
CA THR A 130 16.27 13.85 7.17
C THR A 130 15.31 14.23 6.04
N SER A 131 14.79 15.44 6.10
CA SER A 131 13.96 15.97 5.01
C SER A 131 14.32 17.43 4.69
N SER A 132 14.18 17.78 3.40
CA SER A 132 14.30 19.14 2.88
C SER A 132 13.13 19.47 1.96
N LYS A 133 12.85 20.75 1.76
CA LYS A 133 11.80 21.19 0.82
C LYS A 133 12.20 20.94 -0.63
N SER A 134 13.49 21.07 -0.93
CA SER A 134 14.05 20.93 -2.28
C SER A 134 15.50 20.46 -2.24
N ASN A 135 16.15 20.38 -3.40
CA ASN A 135 17.58 20.11 -3.56
C ASN A 135 18.48 21.31 -3.25
N ASN A 136 17.92 22.48 -2.94
CA ASN A 136 18.66 23.74 -2.74
C ASN A 136 18.65 24.24 -1.29
N ASP A 137 17.99 23.57 -0.36
CA ASP A 137 17.79 23.98 1.02
C ASP A 137 18.36 22.99 2.06
N PHE A 138 19.53 22.43 1.76
CA PHE A 138 20.26 21.53 2.69
C PHE A 138 20.78 22.23 3.95
N GLY A 139 20.67 23.55 4.04
CA GLY A 139 21.03 24.33 5.24
C GLY A 139 20.00 24.28 6.37
N ASP A 140 18.75 23.86 6.07
CA ASP A 140 17.64 23.81 7.03
C ASP A 140 16.97 22.41 6.95
N LEU A 141 17.68 21.40 7.44
CA LEU A 141 17.21 20.04 7.43
C LEU A 141 16.41 19.72 8.68
N MET A 142 15.20 19.21 8.51
CA MET A 142 14.53 18.44 9.56
C MET A 142 15.26 17.11 9.71
N SER A 143 15.55 16.70 10.96
CA SER A 143 16.26 15.46 11.26
C SER A 143 15.58 14.70 12.38
N LEU A 144 15.29 13.43 12.14
CA LEU A 144 14.71 12.49 13.11
C LEU A 144 15.65 11.29 13.28
N THR A 145 15.77 10.81 14.49
CA THR A 145 16.40 9.52 14.79
C THR A 145 15.34 8.57 15.33
N VAL A 146 15.04 7.51 14.60
CA VAL A 146 13.90 6.63 14.83
C VAL A 146 14.39 5.20 15.02
N PRO A 147 13.76 4.37 15.89
CA PRO A 147 14.06 2.94 15.98
C PRO A 147 14.01 2.26 14.61
N TYR A 148 15.00 1.42 14.31
CA TYR A 148 15.13 0.79 12.99
C TYR A 148 13.95 -0.11 12.67
N ASP A 149 13.49 -0.90 13.62
CA ASP A 149 12.37 -1.83 13.51
C ASP A 149 11.01 -1.14 13.33
N LEU A 150 10.89 0.11 13.75
CA LEU A 150 9.72 0.94 13.47
C LEU A 150 9.69 1.39 12.00
N VAL A 151 10.85 1.69 11.42
CA VAL A 151 10.98 2.15 10.03
C VAL A 151 10.98 0.99 9.04
N VAL A 152 11.68 -0.10 9.36
CA VAL A 152 11.76 -1.30 8.51
C VAL A 152 11.00 -2.43 9.18
N SER A 153 9.76 -2.64 8.80
CA SER A 153 8.85 -3.51 9.54
C SER A 153 7.98 -4.40 8.65
N GLY A 154 7.41 -5.44 9.29
CA GLY A 154 6.49 -6.40 8.69
C GLY A 154 7.17 -7.48 7.83
N LYS A 155 6.41 -8.53 7.51
CA LYS A 155 6.87 -9.69 6.71
C LYS A 155 7.33 -9.33 5.28
N ASP A 156 6.85 -8.21 4.75
CA ASP A 156 7.20 -7.71 3.41
C ASP A 156 8.30 -6.65 3.44
N HIS A 157 8.95 -6.43 4.60
CA HIS A 157 10.02 -5.45 4.81
C HIS A 157 9.66 -4.06 4.28
N TYR A 158 8.48 -3.56 4.63
CA TYR A 158 8.10 -2.18 4.28
C TYR A 158 9.04 -1.18 4.94
N VAL A 159 9.28 -0.07 4.24
CA VAL A 159 10.06 1.05 4.77
C VAL A 159 9.13 2.24 4.92
N TYR A 160 8.85 2.61 6.15
CA TYR A 160 7.97 3.71 6.51
C TYR A 160 8.72 5.04 6.50
N LEU A 161 8.29 5.94 5.65
CA LEU A 161 8.98 7.21 5.40
C LEU A 161 8.35 8.32 6.25
N VAL A 162 8.80 8.43 7.49
CA VAL A 162 8.33 9.47 8.44
C VAL A 162 9.11 10.77 8.25
N THR A 163 8.43 11.91 8.42
CA THR A 163 8.99 13.25 8.25
C THR A 163 8.88 14.11 9.49
N ASN A 164 8.15 13.68 10.51
CA ASN A 164 7.91 14.40 11.76
C ASN A 164 7.58 13.44 12.90
N GLU A 165 7.61 13.94 14.14
CA GLU A 165 7.34 13.16 15.36
C GLU A 165 5.89 12.63 15.43
N GLU A 166 4.92 13.34 14.85
CA GLU A 166 3.52 12.88 14.82
C GLU A 166 3.39 11.58 14.01
N GLU A 167 4.08 11.50 12.88
CA GLU A 167 4.10 10.27 12.05
C GLU A 167 4.80 9.12 12.76
N VAL A 168 5.84 9.39 13.55
CA VAL A 168 6.49 8.37 14.42
C VAL A 168 5.49 7.83 15.43
N GLN A 169 4.76 8.71 16.13
CA GLN A 169 3.72 8.30 17.10
C GLN A 169 2.61 7.46 16.45
N VAL A 170 2.19 7.79 15.21
CA VAL A 170 1.23 6.99 14.45
C VAL A 170 1.73 5.57 14.22
N LEU A 171 3.01 5.41 13.85
CA LEU A 171 3.61 4.08 13.69
C LEU A 171 3.68 3.33 15.02
N GLU A 172 4.12 3.98 16.10
CA GLU A 172 4.21 3.39 17.43
C GLU A 172 2.85 2.91 17.94
N GLN A 173 1.79 3.68 17.71
CA GLN A 173 0.43 3.31 18.11
C GLN A 173 -0.06 2.07 17.36
N LEU A 174 0.12 2.02 16.03
CA LEU A 174 -0.39 0.89 15.25
C LEU A 174 0.48 -0.36 15.33
N HIS A 175 1.81 -0.22 15.49
CA HIS A 175 2.69 -1.37 15.66
C HIS A 175 2.54 -2.09 17.01
N LYS A 176 1.70 -1.60 17.93
CA LYS A 176 1.26 -2.36 19.11
C LYS A 176 0.35 -3.53 18.76
N PHE A 177 -0.36 -3.45 17.63
CA PHE A 177 -1.18 -4.54 17.14
C PHE A 177 -0.31 -5.55 16.37
N ASP A 178 -0.49 -6.83 16.67
CA ASP A 178 0.32 -7.92 16.13
C ASP A 178 -0.38 -8.74 15.03
N LYS A 179 -1.66 -8.45 14.76
CA LYS A 179 -2.46 -9.11 13.73
C LYS A 179 -2.52 -8.28 12.46
N THR A 180 -2.87 -8.95 11.38
CA THR A 180 -3.19 -8.35 10.08
C THR A 180 -4.59 -8.80 9.64
N LEU A 181 -5.16 -8.22 8.58
CA LEU A 181 -6.48 -8.65 8.09
C LEU A 181 -6.54 -10.17 7.80
N PRO A 182 -5.55 -10.80 7.12
CA PRO A 182 -5.54 -12.25 6.96
C PRO A 182 -5.48 -13.05 8.27
N ASP A 183 -4.78 -12.55 9.28
CA ASP A 183 -4.66 -13.23 10.58
C ASP A 183 -5.99 -13.27 11.34
N ILE A 184 -6.88 -12.31 11.11
CA ILE A 184 -8.25 -12.28 11.66
C ILE A 184 -9.30 -12.90 10.72
N GLY A 185 -8.86 -13.58 9.66
CA GLY A 185 -9.75 -14.33 8.76
C GLY A 185 -10.48 -13.50 7.70
N VAL A 186 -10.05 -12.26 7.42
CA VAL A 186 -10.60 -11.41 6.34
C VAL A 186 -9.49 -10.94 5.40
N LYS A 187 -9.87 -10.51 4.20
CA LYS A 187 -8.89 -10.05 3.21
C LYS A 187 -9.46 -8.99 2.29
N MET A 188 -8.70 -7.94 2.04
CA MET A 188 -9.00 -7.01 0.97
C MET A 188 -8.63 -7.60 -0.39
N LYS A 189 -9.57 -7.55 -1.31
CA LYS A 189 -9.44 -7.97 -2.72
C LYS A 189 -9.73 -6.76 -3.62
N THR A 190 -9.28 -6.82 -4.87
CA THR A 190 -9.62 -5.81 -5.89
C THR A 190 -10.87 -6.22 -6.62
N GLY A 191 -11.71 -5.27 -7.00
CA GLY A 191 -12.93 -5.49 -7.77
C GLY A 191 -12.70 -6.24 -9.07
N LEU A 192 -13.68 -7.02 -9.46
CA LEU A 192 -13.56 -8.10 -10.44
C LEU A 192 -13.68 -7.63 -11.89
N THR A 193 -14.57 -6.65 -12.14
CA THR A 193 -14.95 -6.26 -13.49
C THR A 193 -14.14 -5.07 -13.98
N VAL A 194 -13.47 -5.24 -15.10
CA VAL A 194 -12.83 -4.15 -15.86
C VAL A 194 -13.80 -3.71 -16.96
N ASP A 195 -14.52 -2.60 -16.72
CA ASP A 195 -15.63 -2.12 -17.54
C ASP A 195 -15.27 -1.99 -19.02
N PHE A 196 -14.17 -1.33 -19.37
CA PHE A 196 -13.76 -1.13 -20.76
C PHE A 196 -13.40 -2.43 -21.53
N ARG A 197 -13.15 -3.54 -20.80
CA ARG A 197 -12.85 -4.86 -21.39
C ARG A 197 -14.09 -5.75 -21.53
N ASN A 198 -15.18 -5.37 -20.86
CA ASN A 198 -16.38 -6.19 -20.72
C ASN A 198 -17.64 -5.41 -21.14
N ARG A 199 -17.51 -4.52 -22.13
CA ARG A 199 -18.63 -3.62 -22.54
C ARG A 199 -19.87 -4.36 -23.02
N ASP A 200 -19.69 -5.52 -23.62
CA ASP A 200 -20.72 -6.39 -24.17
C ASP A 200 -21.69 -6.93 -23.11
N ILE A 201 -21.23 -7.10 -21.88
CA ILE A 201 -22.02 -7.62 -20.77
C ILE A 201 -22.63 -6.52 -19.88
N LEU A 202 -22.26 -5.23 -20.08
CA LEU A 202 -22.75 -4.11 -19.26
C LEU A 202 -24.17 -3.69 -19.67
N ARG A 203 -24.98 -3.29 -18.69
CA ARG A 203 -26.36 -2.80 -18.85
C ARG A 203 -26.59 -1.55 -18.00
N ASP A 204 -27.42 -0.65 -18.53
CA ASP A 204 -27.80 0.59 -17.83
C ASP A 204 -28.98 0.40 -16.89
N THR A 205 -29.82 -0.60 -17.18
CA THR A 205 -31.03 -0.91 -16.43
C THR A 205 -31.05 -2.38 -16.02
N GLU A 206 -31.85 -2.67 -15.01
CA GLU A 206 -32.09 -4.04 -14.59
C GLU A 206 -32.86 -4.81 -15.69
N GLU A 207 -32.35 -5.97 -16.06
CA GLU A 207 -32.99 -6.91 -16.99
C GLU A 207 -32.84 -8.34 -16.46
N GLU A 208 -33.49 -9.31 -17.11
CA GLU A 208 -33.42 -10.72 -16.68
C GLU A 208 -31.97 -11.22 -16.61
N GLY A 209 -31.57 -11.80 -15.50
CA GLY A 209 -30.22 -12.30 -15.26
C GLY A 209 -29.18 -11.22 -14.95
N ALA A 210 -29.57 -9.94 -14.88
CA ALA A 210 -28.67 -8.87 -14.51
C ALA A 210 -28.37 -8.86 -13.01
N ILE A 211 -27.12 -8.62 -12.66
CA ILE A 211 -26.66 -8.41 -11.28
C ILE A 211 -26.08 -7.01 -11.12
N PRO A 212 -26.14 -6.42 -9.91
CA PRO A 212 -25.54 -5.11 -9.65
C PRO A 212 -24.03 -5.08 -9.90
N LEU A 213 -23.55 -4.01 -10.55
CA LEU A 213 -22.13 -3.68 -10.70
C LEU A 213 -21.81 -2.43 -9.90
N PHE A 214 -21.09 -2.58 -8.79
CA PHE A 214 -20.73 -1.48 -7.91
C PHE A 214 -19.49 -0.74 -8.38
N TYR A 215 -19.58 0.58 -8.41
CA TYR A 215 -18.50 1.53 -8.72
C TYR A 215 -18.13 2.37 -7.49
N ALA A 216 -16.99 3.05 -7.54
CA ALA A 216 -16.54 3.94 -6.48
C ALA A 216 -17.56 5.05 -6.13
N GLN A 217 -18.37 5.47 -7.11
CA GLN A 217 -19.42 6.47 -6.95
C GLN A 217 -20.60 6.01 -6.06
N HIS A 218 -20.79 4.70 -5.90
CA HIS A 218 -21.79 4.14 -4.98
C HIS A 218 -21.40 4.31 -3.50
N ILE A 219 -20.12 4.59 -3.22
CA ILE A 219 -19.66 4.87 -1.85
C ILE A 219 -19.95 6.33 -1.53
N LYS A 220 -20.95 6.58 -0.69
CA LYS A 220 -21.39 7.92 -0.27
C LYS A 220 -21.60 7.94 1.25
N GLN A 221 -20.97 8.89 1.93
CA GLN A 221 -21.14 9.12 3.38
C GLN A 221 -21.03 7.84 4.23
N GLY A 222 -20.02 7.02 3.95
CA GLY A 222 -19.78 5.78 4.71
C GLY A 222 -20.69 4.60 4.37
N LYS A 223 -21.62 4.74 3.44
CA LYS A 223 -22.55 3.69 3.00
C LYS A 223 -22.41 3.40 1.51
N VAL A 224 -22.85 2.22 1.11
CA VAL A 224 -23.02 1.89 -0.30
C VAL A 224 -24.49 2.13 -0.67
N GLN A 225 -24.71 2.94 -1.71
CA GLN A 225 -26.03 3.27 -2.25
C GLN A 225 -26.15 2.68 -3.66
N PHE A 226 -27.26 2.02 -3.95
CA PHE A 226 -27.56 1.43 -5.25
C PHE A 226 -29.07 1.33 -5.45
N PRO A 227 -29.60 1.59 -6.65
CA PRO A 227 -28.93 2.23 -7.79
C PRO A 227 -28.72 3.74 -7.58
N ILE A 228 -27.81 4.35 -8.35
CA ILE A 228 -27.60 5.81 -8.36
C ILE A 228 -27.85 6.44 -9.72
N GLN A 229 -28.46 5.69 -10.64
CA GLN A 229 -28.76 6.08 -12.02
C GLN A 229 -27.50 6.43 -12.84
N LYS A 230 -26.46 5.66 -12.62
CA LYS A 230 -25.21 5.73 -13.40
C LYS A 230 -25.30 4.79 -14.60
N GLU A 231 -24.70 5.15 -15.72
CA GLU A 231 -24.51 4.21 -16.84
C GLU A 231 -23.74 2.94 -16.40
N HIS A 232 -24.18 1.81 -16.91
CA HIS A 232 -23.55 0.50 -16.68
C HIS A 232 -23.58 0.03 -15.22
N GLU A 233 -24.68 0.28 -14.52
CA GLU A 233 -24.86 -0.18 -13.12
C GLU A 233 -25.16 -1.68 -12.99
N TYR A 234 -25.36 -2.39 -14.10
CA TYR A 234 -25.67 -3.81 -14.11
C TYR A 234 -24.73 -4.58 -15.05
N VAL A 235 -24.60 -5.87 -14.81
CA VAL A 235 -23.85 -6.79 -15.66
C VAL A 235 -24.61 -8.09 -15.82
N VAL A 236 -24.67 -8.59 -17.07
CA VAL A 236 -25.24 -9.90 -17.43
C VAL A 236 -24.09 -10.81 -17.84
N THR A 237 -23.79 -11.84 -17.05
CA THR A 237 -22.66 -12.72 -17.30
C THR A 237 -22.79 -14.05 -16.56
N ASP A 238 -22.26 -15.12 -17.16
CA ASP A 238 -22.09 -16.43 -16.53
C ASP A 238 -20.64 -16.66 -16.03
N GLN A 239 -19.76 -15.69 -16.27
CA GLN A 239 -18.37 -15.80 -15.88
C GLN A 239 -18.19 -15.67 -14.37
N LYS A 240 -17.91 -16.79 -13.70
CA LYS A 240 -17.72 -16.84 -12.23
C LYS A 240 -16.66 -15.86 -11.71
N GLY A 241 -15.64 -15.54 -12.52
CA GLY A 241 -14.58 -14.58 -12.16
C GLY A 241 -15.01 -13.13 -12.12
N LEU A 242 -16.18 -12.78 -12.67
CA LEU A 242 -16.74 -11.43 -12.67
C LEU A 242 -17.87 -11.25 -11.63
N MET A 243 -18.20 -12.29 -10.89
CA MET A 243 -19.28 -12.30 -9.91
C MET A 243 -18.75 -12.68 -8.53
N GLN A 244 -19.41 -12.17 -7.51
CA GLN A 244 -19.21 -12.57 -6.11
C GLN A 244 -20.57 -12.76 -5.43
N GLU A 245 -20.60 -13.59 -4.39
CA GLU A 245 -21.84 -13.82 -3.62
C GLU A 245 -22.32 -12.51 -2.98
N ASN A 246 -23.62 -12.34 -2.86
CA ASN A 246 -24.19 -11.20 -2.13
C ASN A 246 -24.04 -11.44 -0.63
N ARG A 247 -22.95 -10.94 -0.05
CA ARG A 247 -22.58 -11.00 1.37
C ARG A 247 -22.28 -9.62 1.93
N ASN A 248 -21.99 -9.54 3.21
CA ASN A 248 -21.55 -8.30 3.81
C ASN A 248 -20.11 -7.98 3.45
N TYR A 249 -19.81 -6.75 3.03
CA TYR A 249 -18.50 -6.27 2.63
C TYR A 249 -18.20 -4.88 3.19
N LEU A 250 -16.94 -4.57 3.35
CA LEU A 250 -16.49 -3.19 3.41
C LEU A 250 -15.91 -2.82 2.04
N PHE A 251 -16.53 -1.92 1.32
CA PHE A 251 -16.00 -1.37 0.07
C PHE A 251 -15.05 -0.22 0.36
N VAL A 252 -13.96 -0.13 -0.42
CA VAL A 252 -12.94 0.91 -0.29
C VAL A 252 -12.60 1.43 -1.68
N LYS A 253 -12.62 2.75 -1.88
CA LYS A 253 -12.19 3.33 -3.16
C LYS A 253 -10.73 2.98 -3.43
N ARG A 254 -10.44 2.48 -4.62
CA ARG A 254 -9.09 2.09 -5.01
C ARG A 254 -8.23 3.26 -5.48
N PHE A 255 -8.83 4.31 -6.00
CA PHE A 255 -8.12 5.48 -6.48
C PHE A 255 -8.57 6.71 -5.68
N THR A 256 -7.63 7.28 -4.96
CA THR A 256 -7.80 8.52 -4.18
C THR A 256 -6.54 9.35 -4.35
N ALA A 257 -6.69 10.65 -4.61
CA ALA A 257 -5.55 11.55 -4.71
C ALA A 257 -4.89 11.74 -3.33
N LYS A 258 -3.61 12.05 -3.30
CA LYS A 258 -2.90 12.31 -2.04
C LYS A 258 -3.41 13.57 -1.34
N GLU A 259 -3.89 14.51 -2.13
CA GLU A 259 -4.43 15.81 -1.71
C GLU A 259 -5.86 15.71 -1.19
N GLU A 260 -6.57 14.59 -1.42
CA GLU A 260 -7.90 14.39 -0.85
C GLU A 260 -7.84 14.34 0.68
N HIS A 261 -8.89 14.84 1.32
CA HIS A 261 -9.00 14.86 2.79
C HIS A 261 -8.74 13.47 3.39
N ARG A 262 -9.19 12.40 2.72
CA ARG A 262 -8.94 11.02 3.12
C ARG A 262 -8.44 10.17 1.96
N ARG A 263 -7.44 9.34 2.27
CA ARG A 263 -6.96 8.30 1.37
C ARG A 263 -7.84 7.05 1.45
N LEU A 264 -8.26 6.67 2.66
CA LEU A 264 -9.13 5.52 2.91
C LEU A 264 -10.59 5.99 2.90
N GLN A 265 -11.27 5.84 1.76
CA GLN A 265 -12.67 6.19 1.58
C GLN A 265 -13.51 4.92 1.49
N CYS A 266 -14.24 4.63 2.57
CA CYS A 266 -14.93 3.36 2.78
C CYS A 266 -16.45 3.49 2.71
N GLY A 267 -17.13 2.39 2.40
CA GLY A 267 -18.58 2.26 2.45
C GLY A 267 -19.01 0.89 2.95
N VAL A 268 -19.89 0.89 3.93
CA VAL A 268 -20.52 -0.33 4.47
C VAL A 268 -21.51 -0.86 3.45
N TYR A 269 -21.33 -2.11 3.01
CA TYR A 269 -22.25 -2.86 2.18
C TYR A 269 -22.85 -4.01 2.99
N LEU A 270 -24.17 -4.06 3.11
CA LEU A 270 -24.89 -5.12 3.80
C LEU A 270 -25.82 -5.84 2.81
N ALA A 271 -25.66 -7.16 2.67
CA ALA A 271 -26.46 -7.98 1.76
C ALA A 271 -27.96 -7.86 2.01
N LYS A 272 -28.38 -7.72 3.26
CA LYS A 272 -29.78 -7.53 3.66
C LYS A 272 -30.48 -6.32 3.02
N ASN A 273 -29.71 -5.34 2.55
CA ASN A 273 -30.26 -4.16 1.88
C ASN A 273 -30.61 -4.43 0.40
N TYR A 274 -30.14 -5.56 -0.14
CA TYR A 274 -30.29 -5.96 -1.54
C TYR A 274 -30.68 -7.45 -1.65
N PRO A 275 -31.75 -7.88 -0.96
CA PRO A 275 -32.09 -9.31 -0.81
C PRO A 275 -32.56 -9.97 -2.12
N GLN A 276 -32.92 -9.16 -3.12
CA GLN A 276 -33.35 -9.64 -4.44
C GLN A 276 -32.21 -10.21 -5.28
N TYR A 277 -30.95 -9.89 -4.95
CA TYR A 277 -29.80 -10.38 -5.70
C TYR A 277 -29.10 -11.50 -4.93
N SER A 278 -28.80 -12.61 -5.57
CA SER A 278 -27.97 -13.67 -5.02
C SER A 278 -26.48 -13.40 -5.22
N LYS A 279 -26.16 -12.63 -6.27
CA LYS A 279 -24.80 -12.27 -6.66
C LYS A 279 -24.71 -10.79 -7.00
N ILE A 280 -23.49 -10.27 -6.89
CA ILE A 280 -23.13 -8.91 -7.26
C ILE A 280 -21.79 -8.91 -8.02
N SER A 281 -21.43 -7.79 -8.61
CA SER A 281 -20.10 -7.54 -9.15
C SER A 281 -19.54 -6.22 -8.62
N THR A 282 -18.22 -6.09 -8.65
CA THR A 282 -17.50 -4.87 -8.27
C THR A 282 -16.53 -4.48 -9.36
N GLN A 283 -16.56 -3.22 -9.76
CA GLN A 283 -15.67 -2.66 -10.76
C GLN A 283 -14.25 -2.51 -10.19
N ASN A 284 -13.23 -2.66 -11.03
CA ASN A 284 -11.82 -2.73 -10.61
C ASN A 284 -11.25 -1.45 -9.98
N LYS A 285 -12.01 -0.35 -9.92
CA LYS A 285 -11.67 0.88 -9.15
C LYS A 285 -12.21 0.86 -7.72
N ILE A 286 -12.82 -0.25 -7.29
CA ILE A 286 -13.16 -0.56 -5.90
C ILE A 286 -12.26 -1.68 -5.42
N ASN A 287 -11.83 -1.62 -4.17
CA ASN A 287 -11.42 -2.77 -3.38
C ASN A 287 -12.57 -3.16 -2.43
N PHE A 288 -12.61 -4.40 -2.01
CA PHE A 288 -13.57 -4.88 -1.02
C PHE A 288 -12.90 -5.83 -0.02
N ILE A 289 -13.29 -5.72 1.24
CA ILE A 289 -12.88 -6.67 2.29
C ILE A 289 -13.96 -7.73 2.41
N ASP A 290 -13.53 -8.98 2.40
CA ASP A 290 -14.34 -10.19 2.43
C ASP A 290 -13.79 -11.20 3.45
N GLY A 291 -14.66 -11.99 4.04
CA GLY A 291 -14.27 -13.13 4.87
C GLY A 291 -13.60 -14.22 4.03
N LEU A 292 -12.55 -14.84 4.59
CA LEU A 292 -11.83 -15.92 3.92
C LEU A 292 -12.54 -17.26 4.06
N LEU A 293 -13.03 -17.56 5.26
CA LEU A 293 -13.64 -18.86 5.62
C LEU A 293 -15.08 -18.71 6.11
N TYR A 294 -15.55 -17.49 6.34
CA TYR A 294 -16.88 -17.22 6.88
C TYR A 294 -17.42 -15.90 6.30
N GLU A 295 -18.73 -15.73 6.35
CA GLU A 295 -19.36 -14.46 6.03
C GLU A 295 -19.13 -13.45 7.17
N MET A 296 -18.76 -12.21 6.84
CA MET A 296 -18.57 -11.18 7.85
C MET A 296 -19.90 -10.77 8.47
N SER A 297 -19.96 -10.76 9.81
CA SER A 297 -21.10 -10.19 10.54
C SER A 297 -21.18 -8.67 10.32
N GLU A 298 -22.36 -8.09 10.49
CA GLU A 298 -22.52 -6.63 10.43
C GLU A 298 -21.59 -5.90 11.39
N CYS A 299 -21.44 -6.40 12.61
CA CYS A 299 -20.55 -5.78 13.58
C CYS A 299 -19.07 -5.84 13.13
N LEU A 300 -18.65 -6.87 12.42
CA LEU A 300 -17.30 -6.91 11.86
C LEU A 300 -17.11 -5.88 10.75
N VAL A 301 -18.08 -5.75 9.83
CA VAL A 301 -18.01 -4.73 8.76
C VAL A 301 -17.96 -3.31 9.33
N TYR A 302 -18.81 -3.02 10.32
CA TYR A 302 -18.80 -1.71 10.99
C TYR A 302 -17.52 -1.49 11.81
N GLY A 303 -16.94 -2.53 12.41
CA GLY A 303 -15.67 -2.43 13.11
C GLY A 303 -14.49 -2.14 12.18
N LEU A 304 -14.44 -2.83 11.03
CA LEU A 304 -13.47 -2.51 9.97
C LEU A 304 -13.69 -1.09 9.42
N TYR A 305 -14.94 -0.63 9.33
CA TYR A 305 -15.22 0.74 8.97
C TYR A 305 -14.65 1.73 10.00
N VAL A 306 -14.76 1.47 11.31
CA VAL A 306 -14.13 2.31 12.35
C VAL A 306 -12.64 2.44 12.08
N LEU A 307 -11.93 1.33 11.88
CA LEU A 307 -10.49 1.36 11.62
C LEU A 307 -10.18 2.21 10.39
N PHE A 308 -10.74 1.86 9.22
CA PHE A 308 -10.36 2.50 7.96
C PHE A 308 -10.95 3.89 7.76
N ASN A 309 -11.93 4.30 8.57
CA ASN A 309 -12.45 5.66 8.60
C ASN A 309 -11.88 6.52 9.73
N SER A 310 -10.96 5.99 10.55
CA SER A 310 -10.26 6.75 11.57
C SER A 310 -9.11 7.57 11.01
N THR A 311 -8.79 8.67 11.67
CA THR A 311 -7.64 9.54 11.35
C THR A 311 -6.32 8.77 11.49
N LEU A 312 -6.20 7.93 12.51
CA LEU A 312 -4.99 7.15 12.79
C LEU A 312 -4.62 6.22 11.61
N TYR A 313 -5.58 5.45 11.10
CA TYR A 313 -5.35 4.55 9.96
C TYR A 313 -5.12 5.28 8.65
N ASP A 314 -5.77 6.43 8.42
CA ASP A 314 -5.53 7.24 7.23
C ASP A 314 -4.12 7.85 7.22
N LYS A 315 -3.64 8.37 8.37
CA LYS A 315 -2.26 8.85 8.55
C LYS A 315 -1.24 7.73 8.35
N TYR A 316 -1.46 6.57 8.98
CA TYR A 316 -0.58 5.41 8.80
C TYR A 316 -0.50 4.98 7.32
N TYR A 317 -1.63 4.93 6.62
CA TYR A 317 -1.65 4.58 5.21
C TYR A 317 -0.90 5.61 4.35
N ARG A 318 -0.95 6.89 4.68
CA ARG A 318 -0.18 7.95 4.00
C ARG A 318 1.32 7.80 4.18
N ILE A 319 1.77 7.39 5.36
CA ILE A 319 3.19 7.09 5.62
C ILE A 319 3.64 5.90 4.77
N LEU A 320 2.82 4.86 4.69
CA LEU A 320 3.13 3.64 3.95
C LEU A 320 3.07 3.84 2.43
N ASN A 321 2.02 4.50 1.93
CA ASN A 321 1.72 4.54 0.50
C ASN A 321 1.94 5.92 -0.11
N GLY A 322 2.94 6.00 -0.99
CA GLY A 322 3.23 7.18 -1.79
C GLY A 322 2.49 7.26 -3.14
N SER A 323 1.67 6.28 -3.54
CA SER A 323 0.97 6.25 -4.83
C SER A 323 -0.47 6.79 -4.73
N THR A 324 -1.16 6.96 -5.87
CA THR A 324 -2.58 7.32 -5.91
C THR A 324 -3.51 6.11 -5.76
N GLN A 325 -2.98 4.90 -5.79
CA GLN A 325 -3.76 3.67 -5.63
C GLN A 325 -3.77 3.21 -4.18
N VAL A 326 -4.94 2.82 -3.68
CA VAL A 326 -5.07 2.05 -2.44
C VAL A 326 -4.86 0.58 -2.78
N ASN A 327 -3.67 0.07 -2.46
CA ASN A 327 -3.25 -1.28 -2.81
C ASN A 327 -3.72 -2.29 -1.78
N SER A 328 -4.43 -3.32 -2.22
CA SER A 328 -4.93 -4.38 -1.33
C SER A 328 -3.80 -5.10 -0.58
N THR A 329 -2.62 -5.27 -1.18
CA THR A 329 -1.48 -5.92 -0.52
C THR A 329 -1.00 -5.13 0.69
N GLU A 330 -0.90 -3.79 0.56
CA GLU A 330 -0.50 -2.90 1.65
C GLU A 330 -1.54 -2.90 2.78
N ILE A 331 -2.81 -2.77 2.44
CA ILE A 331 -3.90 -2.81 3.43
C ILE A 331 -3.94 -4.16 4.17
N ASN A 332 -3.75 -5.27 3.46
CA ASN A 332 -3.72 -6.60 4.08
C ASN A 332 -2.54 -6.80 5.04
N ALA A 333 -1.49 -6.01 4.93
CA ALA A 333 -0.32 -6.06 5.79
C ALA A 333 -0.35 -5.04 6.94
N MET A 334 -1.34 -4.14 6.98
CA MET A 334 -1.47 -3.17 8.07
C MET A 334 -1.80 -3.87 9.38
N PRO A 335 -1.21 -3.41 10.51
CA PRO A 335 -1.56 -3.91 11.83
C PRO A 335 -3.02 -3.62 12.18
N VAL A 336 -3.69 -4.58 12.77
CA VAL A 336 -5.08 -4.45 13.23
C VAL A 336 -5.25 -5.10 14.60
N PRO A 337 -6.21 -4.61 15.43
CA PRO A 337 -6.58 -5.28 16.67
C PRO A 337 -7.13 -6.68 16.44
N ASP A 338 -7.28 -7.44 17.52
CA ASP A 338 -7.95 -8.73 17.50
C ASP A 338 -9.39 -8.63 16.97
N LEU A 339 -9.87 -9.73 16.38
CA LEU A 339 -11.21 -9.84 15.81
C LEU A 339 -12.31 -9.40 16.79
N GLU A 340 -12.19 -9.79 18.06
CA GLU A 340 -13.18 -9.45 19.09
C GLU A 340 -13.22 -7.94 19.36
N CYS A 341 -12.06 -7.28 19.45
CA CYS A 341 -11.96 -5.83 19.59
C CYS A 341 -12.61 -5.11 18.39
N ILE A 342 -12.34 -5.56 17.17
CA ILE A 342 -12.93 -4.97 15.97
C ILE A 342 -14.47 -5.12 15.98
N GLN A 343 -14.98 -6.29 16.34
CA GLN A 343 -16.43 -6.51 16.45
C GLN A 343 -17.06 -5.63 17.54
N GLU A 344 -16.37 -5.41 18.66
CA GLU A 344 -16.86 -4.53 19.72
C GLU A 344 -16.91 -3.05 19.26
N MET A 345 -15.88 -2.59 18.54
CA MET A 345 -15.90 -1.27 17.88
C MET A 345 -17.12 -1.13 16.96
N GLY A 346 -17.39 -2.17 16.15
CA GLY A 346 -18.55 -2.19 15.27
C GLY A 346 -19.88 -2.13 16.01
N ARG A 347 -20.03 -2.86 17.11
CA ARG A 347 -21.22 -2.76 17.97
C ARG A 347 -21.43 -1.35 18.53
N LYS A 348 -20.35 -0.66 18.92
CA LYS A 348 -20.40 0.74 19.37
C LYS A 348 -20.82 1.68 18.25
N LEU A 349 -20.24 1.54 17.07
CA LEU A 349 -20.57 2.34 15.90
C LEU A 349 -22.05 2.15 15.47
N MET A 350 -22.54 0.90 15.46
CA MET A 350 -23.94 0.59 15.14
C MET A 350 -24.93 1.24 16.12
N ARG A 351 -24.58 1.30 17.41
CA ARG A 351 -25.42 1.93 18.46
C ARG A 351 -25.43 3.46 18.31
N SER A 352 -24.32 4.08 18.00
CA SER A 352 -24.23 5.54 17.81
C SER A 352 -24.94 6.01 16.54
N LYS A 353 -25.02 5.17 15.51
CA LYS A 353 -25.54 5.48 14.16
C LYS A 353 -24.81 6.64 13.46
N ASP A 354 -23.71 7.11 14.02
CA ASP A 354 -22.88 8.19 13.51
C ASP A 354 -21.63 7.63 12.86
N LEU A 355 -21.57 7.69 11.52
CA LEU A 355 -20.45 7.21 10.70
C LEU A 355 -19.35 8.27 10.48
N SER A 356 -19.39 9.38 11.22
CA SER A 356 -18.39 10.43 11.11
C SER A 356 -16.99 9.94 11.51
N GLU A 357 -15.99 10.59 10.97
CA GLU A 357 -14.58 10.39 11.29
C GLU A 357 -14.33 10.59 12.81
N ASN A 358 -14.84 11.68 13.37
CA ASN A 358 -14.70 11.98 14.79
C ASN A 358 -15.25 10.87 15.69
N ASN A 359 -16.40 10.29 15.34
CA ASN A 359 -16.95 9.18 16.12
C ASN A 359 -16.12 7.91 15.96
N CYS A 360 -15.57 7.65 14.78
CA CYS A 360 -14.63 6.53 14.56
C CYS A 360 -13.36 6.71 15.42
N ASP A 361 -12.79 7.90 15.45
CA ASP A 361 -11.62 8.21 16.29
C ASP A 361 -11.91 8.01 17.78
N LEU A 362 -13.04 8.55 18.29
CA LEU A 362 -13.48 8.37 19.68
C LEU A 362 -13.72 6.91 20.07
N ILE A 363 -14.16 6.08 19.12
CA ILE A 363 -14.32 4.65 19.37
C ILE A 363 -12.95 3.96 19.41
N LEU A 364 -12.07 4.26 18.46
CA LEU A 364 -10.74 3.63 18.36
C LEU A 364 -9.83 3.98 19.52
N GLU A 365 -9.84 5.23 20.02
CA GLU A 365 -9.03 5.71 21.16
C GLU A 365 -9.18 4.89 22.45
N ARG A 366 -10.22 4.07 22.54
CA ARG A 366 -10.50 3.24 23.72
C ARG A 366 -9.78 1.88 23.72
N TYR A 367 -9.08 1.56 22.63
CA TYR A 367 -8.38 0.30 22.41
C TYR A 367 -6.89 0.51 22.13
#